data_1c65b41048cb6f2970855e235fbbe68f
#
_entry.id   1c65b41048cb6f2970855e235fbbe68f
#
_cell.length_a   1.000
_cell.length_b   1.000
_cell.length_c   1.000
_cell.angle_alpha   90.00
_cell.angle_beta   90.00
_cell.angle_gamma   90.00
#
_symmetry.space_group_name_H-M   'P 1'
#
loop_
_entity.id
_entity.type
_entity.pdbx_description
1 polymer ?
#
loop_
_entity_poly.entity_id
_entity_poly.type
_entity_poly.pdbx_seq_one_letter_code
_entity_poly.pdbx_strand_id
1 'polypeptide(L)'
;VYAAGDVTQVTDTLDGSERPLALWPNAVRQGRIAAMHMAGVPGALPDEGSFAVNAVDFFDITLLTSGIINPPVDGDFDVRVEVEDDEYVKFVMRDGKLVGYVLLNRPDNAGMYTAMIEHGVPVASLAADTFDRVPLNIDFPQGAARMHRGYPSTLNELGWTKAEGEE
;
A
#
# COMPACT_ATOMS: atom_id res chain seq x y z
N VAL A 1 -24.44 -8.46 -9.89
CA VAL A 1 -23.30 -8.51 -10.82
C VAL A 1 -22.14 -7.85 -10.14
N TYR A 2 -20.94 -8.43 -10.27
CA TYR A 2 -19.69 -7.92 -9.69
C TYR A 2 -18.68 -7.72 -10.80
N ALA A 3 -17.74 -6.78 -10.60
CA ALA A 3 -16.58 -6.53 -11.44
C ALA A 3 -15.36 -6.34 -10.56
N ALA A 4 -14.18 -6.73 -11.03
CA ALA A 4 -12.92 -6.58 -10.31
C ALA A 4 -11.75 -6.45 -11.28
N GLY A 5 -10.67 -5.80 -10.87
CA GLY A 5 -9.46 -5.59 -11.64
C GLY A 5 -9.54 -4.41 -12.59
N ASP A 6 -8.79 -4.48 -13.69
CA ASP A 6 -8.52 -3.37 -14.61
C ASP A 6 -9.78 -2.76 -15.26
N VAL A 7 -10.87 -3.50 -15.26
CA VAL A 7 -12.16 -3.07 -15.81
C VAL A 7 -12.92 -2.10 -14.90
N THR A 8 -12.45 -1.91 -13.66
CA THR A 8 -13.12 -1.09 -12.65
C THR A 8 -12.48 0.28 -12.48
N GLN A 9 -13.29 1.26 -12.08
CA GLN A 9 -12.80 2.47 -11.44
C GLN A 9 -12.66 2.24 -9.93
N VAL A 10 -11.70 2.91 -9.34
CA VAL A 10 -11.40 2.86 -7.91
C VAL A 10 -11.28 4.28 -7.39
N THR A 11 -11.84 4.52 -6.22
CA THR A 11 -11.55 5.74 -5.47
C THR A 11 -10.12 5.68 -4.97
N ASP A 12 -9.25 6.59 -5.42
CA ASP A 12 -7.91 6.73 -4.87
C ASP A 12 -8.01 7.32 -3.45
N THR A 13 -7.57 6.55 -2.46
CA THR A 13 -7.71 6.94 -1.05
C THR A 13 -6.83 8.11 -0.63
N LEU A 14 -5.86 8.51 -1.47
CA LEU A 14 -4.93 9.60 -1.16
C LEU A 14 -5.44 10.97 -1.64
N ASP A 15 -6.20 11.02 -2.72
CA ASP A 15 -6.68 12.27 -3.30
C ASP A 15 -8.19 12.31 -3.58
N GLY A 16 -8.89 11.17 -3.39
CA GLY A 16 -10.32 11.03 -3.60
C GLY A 16 -10.72 10.95 -5.08
N SER A 17 -9.77 10.89 -6.01
CA SER A 17 -10.07 10.80 -7.44
C SER A 17 -10.60 9.42 -7.84
N GLU A 18 -11.53 9.39 -8.80
CA GLU A 18 -12.02 8.17 -9.40
C GLU A 18 -11.21 7.85 -10.66
N ARG A 19 -10.48 6.74 -10.64
CA ARG A 19 -9.64 6.34 -11.78
C ARG A 19 -9.42 4.83 -11.84
N PRO A 20 -9.10 4.27 -13.02
CA PRO A 20 -8.61 2.90 -13.09
C PRO A 20 -7.25 2.80 -12.40
N LEU A 21 -7.09 1.80 -11.53
CA LEU A 21 -5.81 1.39 -10.97
C LEU A 21 -5.50 -0.02 -11.46
N ALA A 22 -5.02 -0.13 -12.71
CA ALA A 22 -4.71 -1.37 -13.39
C ALA A 22 -3.41 -1.99 -12.86
N LEU A 23 -3.45 -2.44 -11.61
CA LEU A 23 -2.32 -2.99 -10.85
C LEU A 23 -2.70 -4.30 -10.18
N TRP A 24 -1.79 -5.26 -10.20
CA TRP A 24 -1.98 -6.59 -9.63
C TRP A 24 -2.52 -6.60 -8.19
N PRO A 25 -1.96 -5.85 -7.21
CA PRO A 25 -2.45 -5.87 -5.84
C PRO A 25 -3.91 -5.43 -5.74
N ASN A 26 -4.30 -4.41 -6.52
CA ASN A 26 -5.66 -3.91 -6.56
C ASN A 26 -6.63 -4.94 -7.15
N ALA A 27 -6.26 -5.57 -8.27
CA ALA A 27 -7.09 -6.61 -8.89
C ALA A 27 -7.33 -7.80 -7.96
N VAL A 28 -6.30 -8.26 -7.24
CA VAL A 28 -6.41 -9.34 -6.25
C VAL A 28 -7.33 -8.95 -5.09
N ARG A 29 -7.18 -7.74 -4.55
CA ARG A 29 -8.01 -7.21 -3.46
C ARG A 29 -9.48 -7.16 -3.88
N GLN A 30 -9.78 -6.55 -5.02
CA GLN A 30 -11.14 -6.46 -5.55
C GLN A 30 -11.76 -7.82 -5.84
N GLY A 31 -11.00 -8.72 -6.48
CA GLY A 31 -11.46 -10.09 -6.75
C GLY A 31 -11.84 -10.82 -5.47
N ARG A 32 -11.06 -10.66 -4.40
CA ARG A 32 -11.36 -11.24 -3.08
C ARG A 32 -12.63 -10.64 -2.47
N ILE A 33 -12.79 -9.32 -2.48
CA ILE A 33 -13.98 -8.64 -1.97
C ILE A 33 -15.22 -9.12 -2.73
N ALA A 34 -15.15 -9.13 -4.07
CA ALA A 34 -16.24 -9.61 -4.90
C ALA A 34 -16.63 -11.06 -4.59
N ALA A 35 -15.64 -11.94 -4.43
CA ALA A 35 -15.86 -13.35 -4.08
C ALA A 35 -16.53 -13.50 -2.71
N MET A 36 -16.09 -12.75 -1.70
CA MET A 36 -16.70 -12.77 -0.37
C MET A 36 -18.15 -12.32 -0.39
N HIS A 37 -18.46 -11.26 -1.13
CA HIS A 37 -19.83 -10.79 -1.31
C HIS A 37 -20.70 -11.80 -2.07
N MET A 38 -20.18 -12.40 -3.14
CA MET A 38 -20.91 -13.44 -3.89
C MET A 38 -21.19 -14.69 -3.05
N ALA A 39 -20.27 -15.04 -2.17
CA ALA A 39 -20.42 -16.19 -1.25
C ALA A 39 -21.31 -15.87 -0.03
N GLY A 40 -21.77 -14.62 0.13
CA GLY A 40 -22.56 -14.21 1.29
C GLY A 40 -21.79 -14.30 2.61
N VAL A 41 -20.48 -14.08 2.59
CA VAL A 41 -19.64 -14.13 3.81
C VAL A 41 -20.12 -13.07 4.79
N PRO A 42 -20.49 -13.42 6.03
CA PRO A 42 -20.89 -12.45 7.03
C PRO A 42 -19.75 -11.46 7.33
N GLY A 43 -20.03 -10.16 7.33
CA GLY A 43 -19.04 -9.12 7.60
C GLY A 43 -18.11 -8.82 6.43
N ALA A 44 -18.41 -9.29 5.22
CA ALA A 44 -17.67 -8.88 4.02
C ALA A 44 -17.72 -7.36 3.87
N LEU A 45 -16.53 -6.73 3.89
CA LEU A 45 -16.41 -5.27 3.79
C LEU A 45 -16.62 -4.80 2.34
N PRO A 46 -17.17 -3.60 2.14
CA PRO A 46 -17.20 -2.97 0.82
C PRO A 46 -15.79 -2.66 0.32
N ASP A 47 -15.67 -2.35 -0.97
CA ASP A 47 -14.45 -1.76 -1.51
C ASP A 47 -14.38 -0.27 -1.11
N GLU A 48 -13.47 0.06 -0.20
CA GLU A 48 -13.27 1.42 0.31
C GLU A 48 -12.28 2.23 -0.53
N GLY A 49 -11.87 1.71 -1.68
CA GLY A 49 -10.86 2.32 -2.52
C GLY A 49 -9.46 1.76 -2.29
N SER A 50 -8.49 2.33 -2.98
CA SER A 50 -7.08 1.93 -2.92
C SER A 50 -6.20 3.06 -3.42
N PHE A 51 -4.90 2.89 -3.33
CA PHE A 51 -3.90 3.73 -3.99
C PHE A 51 -2.93 2.86 -4.79
N ALA A 52 -2.15 3.48 -5.66
CA ALA A 52 -1.21 2.77 -6.51
C ALA A 52 -0.08 2.13 -5.68
N VAL A 53 0.16 0.84 -5.87
CA VAL A 53 1.33 0.11 -5.35
C VAL A 53 1.87 -0.75 -6.48
N ASN A 54 3.12 -0.56 -6.85
CA ASN A 54 3.73 -1.27 -7.95
C ASN A 54 5.17 -1.69 -7.61
N ALA A 55 5.54 -2.89 -8.07
CA ALA A 55 6.89 -3.43 -7.98
C ALA A 55 7.23 -4.05 -9.34
N VAL A 56 8.32 -3.63 -9.94
CA VAL A 56 8.78 -4.09 -11.24
C VAL A 56 10.27 -4.34 -11.19
N ASP A 57 10.67 -5.51 -11.65
CA ASP A 57 12.07 -5.79 -11.97
C ASP A 57 12.26 -5.63 -13.48
N PHE A 58 13.21 -4.81 -13.85
CA PHE A 58 13.55 -4.53 -15.25
C PHE A 58 15.05 -4.77 -15.45
N PHE A 59 15.40 -5.95 -15.97
CA PHE A 59 16.76 -6.49 -15.98
C PHE A 59 17.33 -6.54 -14.56
N ASP A 60 18.40 -5.80 -14.30
CA ASP A 60 19.08 -5.73 -13.01
C ASP A 60 18.60 -4.54 -12.15
N ILE A 61 17.52 -3.88 -12.55
CA ILE A 61 16.95 -2.72 -11.88
C ILE A 61 15.65 -3.10 -11.20
N THR A 62 15.59 -2.96 -9.88
CA THR A 62 14.36 -3.09 -9.10
C THR A 62 13.74 -1.71 -8.87
N LEU A 63 12.49 -1.53 -9.31
CA LEU A 63 11.71 -0.31 -9.12
C LEU A 63 10.48 -0.59 -8.26
N LEU A 64 10.36 0.13 -7.17
CA LEU A 64 9.21 0.10 -6.28
C LEU A 64 8.58 1.49 -6.20
N THR A 65 7.27 1.58 -6.39
CA THR A 65 6.55 2.83 -6.29
C THR A 65 5.26 2.66 -5.52
N SER A 66 4.86 3.69 -4.80
CA SER A 66 3.57 3.69 -4.11
C SER A 66 3.03 5.11 -3.97
N GLY A 67 1.71 5.23 -4.02
CA GLY A 67 0.99 6.47 -3.79
C GLY A 67 1.22 7.55 -4.87
N ILE A 68 1.29 8.80 -4.42
CA ILE A 68 1.47 9.98 -5.27
C ILE A 68 2.96 10.16 -5.57
N ILE A 69 3.41 9.69 -6.73
CA ILE A 69 4.84 9.76 -7.10
C ILE A 69 5.19 11.01 -7.92
N ASN A 70 4.20 11.63 -8.56
CA ASN A 70 4.34 12.87 -9.33
C ASN A 70 3.31 13.89 -8.84
N PRO A 71 3.57 14.55 -7.70
CA PRO A 71 2.67 15.57 -7.19
C PRO A 71 2.61 16.78 -8.14
N PRO A 72 1.47 17.50 -8.22
CA PRO A 72 1.38 18.72 -8.96
C PRO A 72 2.33 19.77 -8.41
N VAL A 73 2.92 20.60 -9.31
CA VAL A 73 3.95 21.58 -8.97
C VAL A 73 3.42 22.69 -8.05
N ASP A 74 2.16 23.01 -8.18
CA ASP A 74 1.44 24.04 -7.40
C ASP A 74 0.73 23.45 -6.15
N GLY A 75 0.95 22.16 -5.87
CA GLY A 75 0.43 21.50 -4.69
C GLY A 75 1.31 21.71 -3.46
N ASP A 76 0.70 21.64 -2.27
CA ASP A 76 1.42 21.69 -0.99
C ASP A 76 2.04 20.33 -0.67
N PHE A 77 3.15 20.02 -1.34
CA PHE A 77 3.91 18.79 -1.15
C PHE A 77 5.37 19.09 -0.83
N ASP A 78 5.90 18.41 0.14
CA ASP A 78 7.33 18.35 0.41
C ASP A 78 7.91 17.12 -0.30
N VAL A 79 8.89 17.34 -1.19
CA VAL A 79 9.50 16.29 -2.00
C VAL A 79 10.98 16.19 -1.67
N ARG A 80 11.39 15.05 -1.14
CA ARG A 80 12.80 14.73 -0.91
C ARG A 80 13.27 13.75 -1.97
N VAL A 81 14.44 14.01 -2.56
CA VAL A 81 15.08 13.15 -3.56
C VAL A 81 16.53 12.92 -3.16
N GLU A 82 16.94 11.67 -3.19
CA GLU A 82 18.32 11.23 -3.00
C GLU A 82 18.75 10.41 -4.21
N VAL A 83 19.98 10.64 -4.66
CA VAL A 83 20.59 9.90 -5.77
C VAL A 83 21.99 9.53 -5.34
N GLU A 84 22.31 8.25 -5.29
CA GLU A 84 23.61 7.74 -4.92
C GLU A 84 23.97 6.55 -5.84
N ASP A 85 25.04 6.69 -6.62
CA ASP A 85 25.50 5.69 -7.61
C ASP A 85 24.32 5.22 -8.53
N ASP A 86 23.85 4.00 -8.37
CA ASP A 86 22.76 3.38 -9.13
C ASP A 86 21.42 3.34 -8.35
N GLU A 87 21.37 4.00 -7.19
CA GLU A 87 20.17 4.12 -6.36
C GLU A 87 19.47 5.46 -6.58
N TYR A 88 18.15 5.43 -6.60
CA TYR A 88 17.30 6.62 -6.58
C TYR A 88 16.19 6.44 -5.56
N VAL A 89 16.08 7.41 -4.65
CA VAL A 89 15.03 7.44 -3.63
C VAL A 89 14.28 8.76 -3.74
N LYS A 90 12.96 8.69 -3.79
CA LYS A 90 12.09 9.85 -3.72
C LYS A 90 10.99 9.60 -2.70
N PHE A 91 10.84 10.52 -1.76
CA PHE A 91 9.71 10.58 -0.86
C PHE A 91 8.86 11.80 -1.15
N VAL A 92 7.54 11.62 -1.14
CA VAL A 92 6.55 12.69 -1.31
C VAL A 92 5.73 12.76 -0.05
N MET A 93 5.72 13.92 0.59
CA MET A 93 5.01 14.17 1.84
C MET A 93 3.95 15.25 1.64
N ARG A 94 2.86 15.13 2.39
CA ARG A 94 1.79 16.13 2.49
C ARG A 94 1.23 16.12 3.91
N ASP A 95 1.06 17.30 4.52
CA ASP A 95 0.54 17.44 5.89
C ASP A 95 1.32 16.62 6.92
N GLY A 96 2.65 16.54 6.77
CA GLY A 96 3.53 15.78 7.64
C GLY A 96 3.38 14.26 7.57
N LYS A 97 2.77 13.73 6.51
CA LYS A 97 2.60 12.30 6.26
C LYS A 97 3.24 11.90 4.93
N LEU A 98 3.78 10.69 4.87
CA LEU A 98 4.22 10.11 3.61
C LEU A 98 2.98 9.79 2.76
N VAL A 99 2.94 10.29 1.53
CA VAL A 99 1.85 10.04 0.57
C VAL A 99 2.33 9.39 -0.73
N GLY A 100 3.63 9.26 -0.92
CA GLY A 100 4.19 8.55 -2.07
C GLY A 100 5.67 8.32 -1.95
N TYR A 101 6.17 7.31 -2.66
CA TYR A 101 7.60 7.06 -2.80
C TYR A 101 7.96 6.42 -4.15
N VAL A 102 9.22 6.60 -4.54
CA VAL A 102 9.89 5.87 -5.62
C VAL A 102 11.21 5.36 -5.05
N LEU A 103 11.45 4.07 -5.15
CA LEU A 103 12.70 3.42 -4.77
C LEU A 103 13.23 2.66 -6.00
N LEU A 104 14.42 3.01 -6.44
CA LEU A 104 15.12 2.32 -7.51
C LEU A 104 16.40 1.72 -6.93
N ASN A 105 16.58 0.43 -7.12
CA ASN A 105 17.67 -0.40 -6.56
C ASN A 105 17.84 -0.37 -5.04
N ARG A 106 16.87 0.20 -4.32
CA ARG A 106 16.84 0.29 -2.85
C ARG A 106 15.49 -0.19 -2.30
N PRO A 107 15.21 -1.52 -2.34
CA PRO A 107 13.91 -2.07 -1.97
C PRO A 107 13.65 -2.11 -0.46
N ASP A 108 14.65 -1.73 0.35
CA ASP A 108 14.58 -1.82 1.79
C ASP A 108 13.41 -1.04 2.37
N ASN A 109 12.67 -1.70 3.25
CA ASN A 109 11.53 -1.13 3.96
C ASN A 109 10.35 -0.62 3.10
N ALA A 110 10.28 -0.93 1.81
CA ALA A 110 9.19 -0.53 0.93
C ALA A 110 7.81 -0.89 1.52
N GLY A 111 7.67 -2.10 2.11
CA GLY A 111 6.45 -2.53 2.79
C GLY A 111 6.08 -1.64 3.99
N MET A 112 7.08 -1.13 4.73
CA MET A 112 6.83 -0.20 5.85
C MET A 112 6.38 1.16 5.33
N TYR A 113 7.01 1.69 4.30
CA TYR A 113 6.59 2.94 3.68
C TYR A 113 5.16 2.84 3.09
N THR A 114 4.84 1.71 2.45
CA THR A 114 3.46 1.44 1.99
C THR A 114 2.46 1.44 3.14
N ALA A 115 2.77 0.77 4.26
CA ALA A 115 1.92 0.77 5.44
C ALA A 115 1.78 2.16 6.07
N MET A 116 2.83 2.99 6.05
CA MET A 116 2.76 4.38 6.50
C MET A 116 1.78 5.20 5.66
N ILE A 117 1.79 5.03 4.34
CA ILE A 117 0.84 5.67 3.43
C ILE A 117 -0.58 5.19 3.73
N GLU A 118 -0.79 3.88 3.77
CA GLU A 118 -2.09 3.25 3.99
C GLU A 118 -2.76 3.72 5.29
N HIS A 119 -1.97 3.86 6.35
CA HIS A 119 -2.47 4.23 7.68
C HIS A 119 -2.29 5.70 8.03
N GLY A 120 -1.76 6.50 7.12
CA GLY A 120 -1.55 7.94 7.34
C GLY A 120 -0.65 8.25 8.53
N VAL A 121 0.42 7.48 8.75
CA VAL A 121 1.33 7.63 9.88
C VAL A 121 2.08 8.96 9.78
N PRO A 122 2.02 9.84 10.82
CA PRO A 122 2.77 11.08 10.81
C PRO A 122 4.29 10.84 10.84
N VAL A 123 5.04 11.50 9.97
CA VAL A 123 6.51 11.40 9.92
C VAL A 123 7.15 11.85 11.25
N ALA A 124 6.56 12.85 11.92
CA ALA A 124 7.02 13.31 13.23
C ALA A 124 6.95 12.24 14.35
N SER A 125 6.24 11.14 14.12
CA SER A 125 6.20 10.00 15.06
C SER A 125 7.38 9.04 14.91
N LEU A 126 8.24 9.25 13.90
CA LEU A 126 9.41 8.43 13.61
C LEU A 126 10.67 9.04 14.23
N ALA A 127 11.74 8.25 14.29
CA ALA A 127 13.06 8.78 14.62
C ALA A 127 13.50 9.85 13.61
N ALA A 128 14.19 10.88 14.05
CA ALA A 128 14.53 12.05 13.22
C ALA A 128 15.35 11.70 11.97
N ASP A 129 16.10 10.61 12.02
CA ASP A 129 16.99 10.11 10.95
C ASP A 129 16.39 8.95 10.14
N THR A 130 15.08 8.67 10.30
CA THR A 130 14.43 7.49 9.67
C THR A 130 14.54 7.50 8.14
N PHE A 131 14.56 8.67 7.53
CA PHE A 131 14.70 8.81 6.07
C PHE A 131 16.14 9.10 5.60
N ASP A 132 17.08 9.29 6.52
CA ASP A 132 18.49 9.57 6.20
C ASP A 132 19.36 8.30 6.20
N ARG A 133 18.79 7.17 6.59
CA ARG A 133 19.40 5.84 6.62
C ARG A 133 18.36 4.77 6.33
N VAL A 134 18.79 3.53 6.09
CA VAL A 134 17.86 2.39 6.04
C VAL A 134 17.17 2.27 7.41
N PRO A 135 15.86 2.54 7.50
CA PRO A 135 15.17 2.49 8.77
C PRO A 135 15.03 1.06 9.28
N LEU A 136 15.13 0.89 10.57
CA LEU A 136 14.91 -0.39 11.24
C LEU A 136 13.47 -0.48 11.73
N ASN A 137 12.97 -1.70 11.95
CA ASN A 137 11.61 -1.92 12.47
C ASN A 137 11.33 -1.18 13.79
N ILE A 138 12.36 -0.89 14.59
CA ILE A 138 12.26 -0.15 15.86
C ILE A 138 11.98 1.34 15.65
N ASP A 139 12.30 1.89 14.48
CA ASP A 139 12.07 3.30 14.16
C ASP A 139 10.60 3.62 13.89
N PHE A 140 9.79 2.59 13.70
CA PHE A 140 8.35 2.73 13.43
C PHE A 140 7.51 2.57 14.70
N PRO A 141 6.39 3.27 14.82
CA PRO A 141 5.48 3.12 15.95
C PRO A 141 5.10 1.66 16.16
N GLN A 142 5.05 1.18 17.40
CA GLN A 142 4.79 -0.23 17.75
C GLN A 142 3.46 -0.80 17.21
N GLY A 143 2.61 -0.01 16.64
CA GLY A 143 1.40 -0.42 15.94
C GLY A 143 1.60 -0.66 14.45
N ALA A 144 2.53 0.04 13.80
CA ALA A 144 2.69 0.01 12.34
C ALA A 144 3.06 -1.39 11.80
N ALA A 145 3.94 -2.11 12.49
CA ALA A 145 4.30 -3.48 12.14
C ALA A 145 3.15 -4.50 12.29
N ARG A 146 2.15 -4.21 13.14
CA ARG A 146 0.95 -5.05 13.32
C ARG A 146 -0.15 -4.70 12.31
N MET A 147 -0.15 -3.49 11.77
CA MET A 147 -1.13 -3.01 10.80
C MET A 147 -1.03 -3.74 9.46
N HIS A 148 0.14 -4.29 9.12
CA HIS A 148 0.33 -5.11 7.92
C HIS A 148 -0.45 -6.45 7.91
N ARG A 149 -1.13 -6.79 9.02
CA ARG A 149 -1.96 -8.01 9.15
C ARG A 149 -3.44 -7.79 8.82
N GLY A 150 -3.79 -6.77 8.08
CA GLY A 150 -5.19 -6.45 7.73
C GLY A 150 -5.91 -7.46 6.84
N TYR A 151 -5.25 -8.55 6.43
CA TYR A 151 -5.92 -9.66 5.75
C TYR A 151 -5.91 -10.89 6.66
N PRO A 152 -7.08 -11.50 6.92
CA PRO A 152 -7.16 -12.77 7.63
C PRO A 152 -6.24 -13.77 6.92
N SER A 153 -5.24 -14.26 7.62
CA SER A 153 -4.22 -15.17 7.08
C SER A 153 -4.73 -16.59 6.95
N THR A 154 -5.87 -16.90 7.57
CA THR A 154 -6.45 -18.24 7.61
C THR A 154 -7.94 -18.21 7.34
N LEU A 155 -8.48 -19.33 6.82
CA LEU A 155 -9.92 -19.50 6.63
C LEU A 155 -10.71 -19.41 7.95
N ASN A 156 -10.08 -19.75 9.08
CA ASN A 156 -10.71 -19.65 10.41
C ASN A 156 -10.94 -18.18 10.82
N GLU A 157 -10.05 -17.25 10.46
CA GLU A 157 -10.23 -15.81 10.70
C GLU A 157 -11.36 -15.22 9.85
N LEU A 158 -11.74 -15.91 8.75
CA LEU A 158 -12.88 -15.58 7.90
C LEU A 158 -14.19 -16.18 8.41
N GLY A 159 -14.19 -16.89 9.55
CA GLY A 159 -15.36 -17.60 10.06
C GLY A 159 -15.72 -18.88 9.29
N TRP A 160 -14.80 -19.36 8.45
CA TRP A 160 -14.95 -20.63 7.77
C TRP A 160 -14.47 -21.75 8.70
N THR A 161 -15.39 -22.28 9.50
CA THR A 161 -15.20 -23.61 10.11
C THR A 161 -15.48 -24.67 9.04
N LYS A 162 -14.61 -25.67 8.91
CA LYS A 162 -14.98 -26.89 8.17
C LYS A 162 -16.32 -27.37 8.68
N ALA A 163 -17.27 -27.61 7.79
CA ALA A 163 -18.48 -28.32 8.17
C ALA A 163 -18.05 -29.63 8.83
N GLU A 164 -18.44 -29.85 10.08
CA GLU A 164 -18.25 -31.14 10.76
C GLU A 164 -19.09 -32.15 10.01
N GLY A 165 -18.45 -33.06 9.29
CA GLY A 165 -19.10 -34.21 8.67
C GLY A 165 -18.74 -34.48 7.24
N GLU A 166 -17.48 -34.79 6.94
CA GLU A 166 -17.11 -35.68 5.84
C GLU A 166 -15.85 -36.46 6.30
N GLU A 167 -16.10 -37.67 6.87
CA GLU A 167 -15.13 -38.77 6.91
C GLU A 167 -15.16 -39.51 5.57
#